data_7d1fbcfb54942e26eb21a1667e62b886
#
_entry.id   7d1fbcfb54942e26eb21a1667e62b886
#
_cell.length_a   1.000
_cell.length_b   1.000
_cell.length_c   1.000
_cell.angle_alpha   90.00
_cell.angle_beta   90.00
_cell.angle_gamma   90.00
#
_symmetry.space_group_name_H-M   'P 1'
#
loop_
_entity.id
_entity.type
_entity.pdbx_description
1 polymer ?
#
loop_
_entity_poly.entity_id
_entity_poly.type
_entity_poly.pdbx_seq_one_letter_code
_entity_poly.pdbx_strand_id
1 'polypeptide(L)'
;MIWSAFDTAFTDNLAAVAGYAAEHGHACPPNEAVWGGRPVGTIMKNLRTAQRRTEALQRRAEAGEQDLDWTGALSADRKAALDEIDAGWCPSWPVEWRRCFILAWQHIKEGGMLAGAEPGSVVVQGEDLAGWGRAQQVAWDKLVPSQQWALEHVLGLEPPAPEQRPAAKVTHAEKEARNLAAAAQFREREGNLNVPRKHKETLLLADGTTVEVSLGLFIANSRSRRADIPAERAQRLTELGMRWE
;
A
#
# COMPACT_ATOMS: atom_id res chain seq x y z
N MET A 1 36.98 31.20 2.68
CA MET A 1 35.83 30.35 2.34
C MET A 1 35.29 29.80 3.64
N ILE A 2 34.16 30.33 4.14
CA ILE A 2 33.54 29.87 5.41
C ILE A 2 32.57 28.73 4.98
N TRP A 3 33.02 27.48 5.19
CA TRP A 3 32.17 26.34 5.07
C TRP A 3 31.13 26.45 6.19
N SER A 4 29.84 26.45 5.82
CA SER A 4 28.82 26.47 6.84
C SER A 4 28.78 25.10 7.55
N ALA A 5 28.46 25.06 8.84
CA ALA A 5 28.32 23.82 9.61
C ALA A 5 27.28 22.89 8.98
N PHE A 6 26.30 23.46 8.24
CA PHE A 6 25.29 22.73 7.48
C PHE A 6 25.86 21.99 6.27
N ASP A 7 26.86 22.55 5.58
CA ASP A 7 27.48 21.92 4.42
C ASP A 7 28.39 20.76 4.87
N THR A 8 29.10 20.93 5.99
CA THR A 8 29.90 19.85 6.60
C THR A 8 29.00 18.68 7.02
N ALA A 9 27.90 18.95 7.71
CA ALA A 9 26.96 17.91 8.13
C ALA A 9 26.33 17.17 6.94
N PHE A 10 26.02 17.88 5.86
CA PHE A 10 25.50 17.26 4.64
C PHE A 10 26.57 16.37 3.98
N THR A 11 27.82 16.85 3.86
CA THR A 11 28.93 16.08 3.28
C THR A 11 29.17 14.78 4.04
N ASP A 12 29.18 14.83 5.36
CA ASP A 12 29.35 13.67 6.22
C ASP A 12 28.19 12.67 6.08
N ASN A 13 26.94 13.19 5.98
CA ASN A 13 25.77 12.35 5.75
C ASN A 13 25.81 11.71 4.38
N LEU A 14 26.23 12.47 3.35
CA LEU A 14 26.37 11.97 1.99
C LEU A 14 27.43 10.85 1.92
N ALA A 15 28.56 11.01 2.60
CA ALA A 15 29.59 9.97 2.68
C ALA A 15 29.07 8.68 3.34
N ALA A 16 28.26 8.79 4.40
CA ALA A 16 27.63 7.63 5.04
C ALA A 16 26.62 6.94 4.11
N VAL A 17 25.83 7.72 3.37
CA VAL A 17 24.87 7.17 2.38
C VAL A 17 25.61 6.48 1.24
N ALA A 18 26.70 7.09 0.74
CA ALA A 18 27.53 6.49 -0.31
C ALA A 18 28.15 5.16 0.14
N GLY A 19 28.68 5.12 1.36
CA GLY A 19 29.22 3.90 1.95
C GLY A 19 28.16 2.80 2.09
N TYR A 20 26.97 3.16 2.59
CA TYR A 20 25.84 2.22 2.66
C TYR A 20 25.46 1.70 1.26
N ALA A 21 25.34 2.58 0.29
CA ALA A 21 24.96 2.20 -1.07
C ALA A 21 26.02 1.31 -1.75
N ALA A 22 27.29 1.57 -1.51
CA ALA A 22 28.39 0.74 -2.02
C ALA A 22 28.37 -0.68 -1.44
N GLU A 23 28.02 -0.83 -0.17
CA GLU A 23 27.95 -2.13 0.52
C GLU A 23 26.68 -2.91 0.14
N HIS A 24 25.54 -2.23 0.02
CA HIS A 24 24.23 -2.86 -0.14
C HIS A 24 23.70 -2.85 -1.59
N GLY A 25 24.34 -2.10 -2.48
CA GLY A 25 23.94 -1.99 -3.89
C GLY A 25 22.75 -1.06 -4.13
N HIS A 26 22.30 -0.30 -3.12
CA HIS A 26 21.18 0.66 -3.22
C HIS A 26 21.20 1.69 -2.09
N ALA A 27 20.62 2.88 -2.33
CA ALA A 27 20.41 3.92 -1.31
C ALA A 27 18.99 3.91 -0.71
N CYS A 28 18.42 2.71 -0.50
CA CYS A 28 17.08 2.50 0.09
C CYS A 28 17.15 1.79 1.46
N PRO A 29 17.87 2.35 2.49
CA PRO A 29 17.98 1.72 3.80
C PRO A 29 16.63 1.61 4.51
N PRO A 30 16.43 0.61 5.39
CA PRO A 30 15.40 0.61 6.42
C PRO A 30 15.51 1.86 7.31
N ASN A 31 14.41 2.27 7.94
CA ASN A 31 14.41 3.49 8.76
C ASN A 31 15.39 3.46 9.94
N GLU A 32 15.62 2.29 10.52
CA GLU A 32 16.50 2.03 11.64
C GLU A 32 17.96 1.75 11.24
N ALA A 33 18.26 1.72 9.94
CA ALA A 33 19.60 1.39 9.45
C ALA A 33 20.65 2.40 9.91
N VAL A 34 21.78 1.87 10.37
CA VAL A 34 22.95 2.61 10.77
C VAL A 34 24.13 2.13 9.96
N TRP A 35 24.95 3.07 9.43
CA TRP A 35 26.19 2.77 8.72
C TRP A 35 27.28 3.73 9.15
N GLY A 36 28.46 3.23 9.49
CA GLY A 36 29.57 4.06 9.98
C GLY A 36 29.20 4.89 11.22
N GLY A 37 28.34 4.38 12.09
CA GLY A 37 27.85 5.08 13.28
C GLY A 37 26.80 6.18 13.00
N ARG A 38 26.35 6.34 11.75
CA ARG A 38 25.34 7.34 11.36
C ARG A 38 24.00 6.69 11.02
N PRO A 39 22.86 7.29 11.42
CA PRO A 39 21.52 6.75 11.17
C PRO A 39 21.09 6.99 9.71
N VAL A 40 21.66 6.23 8.76
CA VAL A 40 21.45 6.41 7.31
C VAL A 40 19.98 6.26 6.93
N GLY A 41 19.21 5.43 7.64
CA GLY A 41 17.77 5.30 7.43
C GLY A 41 17.02 6.61 7.67
N THR A 42 17.26 7.26 8.81
CA THR A 42 16.69 8.58 9.16
C THR A 42 17.19 9.68 8.22
N ILE A 43 18.47 9.69 7.87
CA ILE A 43 19.06 10.64 6.94
C ILE A 43 18.33 10.55 5.59
N MET A 44 18.23 9.38 5.01
CA MET A 44 17.58 9.16 3.72
C MET A 44 16.08 9.48 3.75
N LYS A 45 15.38 9.17 4.84
CA LYS A 45 13.98 9.56 5.03
C LYS A 45 13.81 11.09 4.96
N ASN A 46 14.67 11.83 5.66
CA ASN A 46 14.62 13.30 5.67
C ASN A 46 14.96 13.90 4.29
N LEU A 47 15.98 13.37 3.61
CA LEU A 47 16.35 13.80 2.26
C LEU A 47 15.23 13.55 1.23
N ARG A 48 14.56 12.39 1.30
CA ARG A 48 13.38 12.11 0.45
C ARG A 48 12.22 13.05 0.74
N THR A 49 12.00 13.39 2.02
CA THR A 49 10.98 14.36 2.41
C THR A 49 11.28 15.75 1.83
N ALA A 50 12.54 16.20 1.93
CA ALA A 50 12.98 17.47 1.34
C ALA A 50 12.83 17.47 -0.19
N GLN A 51 13.18 16.38 -0.88
CA GLN A 51 13.02 16.25 -2.33
C GLN A 51 11.55 16.31 -2.76
N ARG A 52 10.68 15.57 -2.09
CA ARG A 52 9.22 15.61 -2.39
C ARG A 52 8.62 17.00 -2.15
N ARG A 53 9.12 17.72 -1.13
CA ARG A 53 8.76 19.13 -0.92
C ARG A 53 9.23 20.00 -2.09
N THR A 54 10.47 19.83 -2.56
CA THR A 54 11.00 20.53 -3.73
C THR A 54 10.11 20.32 -4.97
N GLU A 55 9.78 19.05 -5.27
CA GLU A 55 8.92 18.68 -6.40
C GLU A 55 7.50 19.27 -6.29
N ALA A 56 6.95 19.28 -5.08
CA ALA A 56 5.63 19.88 -4.84
C ALA A 56 5.66 21.40 -5.04
N LEU A 57 6.70 22.10 -4.57
CA LEU A 57 6.87 23.53 -4.76
C LEU A 57 7.13 23.89 -6.23
N GLN A 58 7.92 23.07 -6.94
CA GLN A 58 8.13 23.26 -8.39
C GLN A 58 6.82 23.17 -9.16
N ARG A 59 5.99 22.16 -8.92
CA ARG A 59 4.66 22.04 -9.56
C ARG A 59 3.76 23.25 -9.27
N ARG A 60 3.80 23.80 -8.05
CA ARG A 60 3.03 24.99 -7.67
C ARG A 60 3.54 26.25 -8.39
N ALA A 61 4.87 26.38 -8.49
CA ALA A 61 5.50 27.47 -9.25
C ALA A 61 5.15 27.41 -10.75
N GLU A 62 5.20 26.20 -11.35
CA GLU A 62 4.80 25.95 -12.73
C GLU A 62 3.31 26.25 -12.97
N ALA A 63 2.47 26.08 -11.95
CA ALA A 63 1.06 26.48 -11.97
C ALA A 63 0.83 28.00 -11.78
N GLY A 64 1.91 28.79 -11.65
CA GLY A 64 1.86 30.24 -11.54
C GLY A 64 1.70 30.77 -10.11
N GLU A 65 1.84 29.92 -9.08
CA GLU A 65 1.79 30.36 -7.67
C GLU A 65 3.05 31.13 -7.30
N GLN A 66 2.88 32.30 -6.70
CA GLN A 66 3.97 33.19 -6.25
C GLN A 66 4.15 33.10 -4.74
N ASP A 67 5.24 33.68 -4.24
CA ASP A 67 5.57 33.75 -2.80
C ASP A 67 5.68 32.38 -2.11
N LEU A 68 6.24 31.39 -2.81
CA LEU A 68 6.44 30.04 -2.29
C LEU A 68 7.58 29.98 -1.25
N ASP A 69 7.30 29.38 -0.10
CA ASP A 69 8.31 29.13 0.92
C ASP A 69 9.14 27.88 0.59
N TRP A 70 10.38 28.06 0.14
CA TRP A 70 11.35 27.02 -0.19
C TRP A 70 12.14 26.50 1.02
N THR A 71 11.83 26.93 2.24
CA THR A 71 12.52 26.47 3.46
C THR A 71 12.37 24.95 3.59
N GLY A 72 13.48 24.25 3.77
CA GLY A 72 13.53 22.79 3.85
C GLY A 72 13.41 22.03 2.52
N ALA A 73 13.38 22.75 1.39
CA ALA A 73 13.53 22.15 0.07
C ALA A 73 14.98 21.67 -0.16
N LEU A 74 15.15 20.63 -0.97
CA LEU A 74 16.46 20.13 -1.35
C LEU A 74 17.01 20.97 -2.51
N SER A 75 18.28 21.46 -2.41
CA SER A 75 18.92 22.18 -3.50
C SER A 75 19.28 21.25 -4.66
N ALA A 76 19.41 21.81 -5.87
CA ALA A 76 19.78 21.07 -7.08
C ALA A 76 21.14 20.36 -6.93
N ASP A 77 22.14 21.03 -6.33
CA ASP A 77 23.48 20.44 -6.13
C ASP A 77 23.43 19.23 -5.18
N ARG A 78 22.64 19.32 -4.10
CA ARG A 78 22.48 18.21 -3.15
C ARG A 78 21.72 17.03 -3.78
N LYS A 79 20.72 17.34 -4.62
CA LYS A 79 20.03 16.30 -5.39
C LYS A 79 20.98 15.60 -6.35
N ALA A 80 21.78 16.37 -7.12
CA ALA A 80 22.74 15.82 -8.06
C ALA A 80 23.75 14.89 -7.35
N ALA A 81 24.28 15.28 -6.20
CA ALA A 81 25.18 14.45 -5.42
C ALA A 81 24.54 13.13 -4.93
N LEU A 82 23.24 13.11 -4.65
CA LEU A 82 22.49 11.89 -4.30
C LEU A 82 22.20 11.04 -5.54
N ASP A 83 21.87 11.67 -6.67
CA ASP A 83 21.66 10.99 -7.95
C ASP A 83 22.94 10.27 -8.45
N GLU A 84 24.14 10.80 -8.16
CA GLU A 84 25.41 10.14 -8.44
C GLU A 84 25.63 8.86 -7.62
N ILE A 85 25.10 8.79 -6.39
CA ILE A 85 25.20 7.60 -5.54
C ILE A 85 24.20 6.52 -6.01
N ASP A 86 22.95 6.90 -6.23
CA ASP A 86 21.87 6.02 -6.69
C ASP A 86 20.76 6.87 -7.32
N ALA A 87 20.62 6.87 -8.63
CA ALA A 87 19.58 7.62 -9.34
C ALA A 87 18.15 7.25 -8.86
N GLY A 88 17.98 6.11 -8.20
CA GLY A 88 16.71 5.63 -7.63
C GLY A 88 16.53 5.92 -6.14
N TRP A 89 17.35 6.78 -5.52
CA TRP A 89 17.32 7.04 -4.07
C TRP A 89 16.00 7.61 -3.55
N CYS A 90 15.25 8.34 -4.38
CA CYS A 90 13.94 8.90 -4.06
C CYS A 90 12.85 8.34 -4.99
N PRO A 91 12.47 7.08 -4.81
CA PRO A 91 11.53 6.43 -5.71
C PRO A 91 10.11 7.00 -5.57
N SER A 92 9.32 6.95 -6.66
CA SER A 92 7.88 7.23 -6.64
C SER A 92 7.08 6.12 -5.95
N TRP A 93 7.63 4.92 -5.87
CA TRP A 93 7.08 3.76 -5.17
C TRP A 93 7.48 3.76 -3.69
N PRO A 94 6.84 2.96 -2.82
CA PRO A 94 7.30 2.75 -1.45
C PRO A 94 8.78 2.32 -1.42
N VAL A 95 9.56 2.91 -0.51
CA VAL A 95 11.02 2.66 -0.42
C VAL A 95 11.32 1.19 -0.17
N GLU A 96 10.52 0.52 0.66
CA GLU A 96 10.60 -0.91 0.93
C GLU A 96 10.37 -1.73 -0.34
N TRP A 97 9.34 -1.38 -1.13
CA TRP A 97 9.08 -2.04 -2.41
C TRP A 97 10.29 -1.90 -3.36
N ARG A 98 10.85 -0.69 -3.46
CA ARG A 98 12.04 -0.43 -4.28
C ARG A 98 13.24 -1.24 -3.81
N ARG A 99 13.48 -1.33 -2.50
CA ARG A 99 14.55 -2.12 -1.91
C ARG A 99 14.41 -3.60 -2.26
N CYS A 100 13.27 -4.21 -1.97
CA CYS A 100 13.02 -5.61 -2.29
C CYS A 100 13.16 -5.89 -3.79
N PHE A 101 12.70 -4.97 -4.66
CA PHE A 101 12.86 -5.11 -6.11
C PHE A 101 14.33 -5.13 -6.54
N ILE A 102 15.16 -4.22 -6.00
CA ILE A 102 16.60 -4.17 -6.34
C ILE A 102 17.29 -5.45 -5.87
N LEU A 103 17.04 -5.90 -4.64
CA LEU A 103 17.63 -7.11 -4.08
C LEU A 103 17.18 -8.36 -4.87
N ALA A 104 15.92 -8.42 -5.25
CA ALA A 104 15.37 -9.48 -6.09
C ALA A 104 16.05 -9.52 -7.47
N TRP A 105 16.22 -8.35 -8.10
CA TRP A 105 16.90 -8.23 -9.38
C TRP A 105 18.38 -8.64 -9.29
N GLN A 106 19.09 -8.23 -8.25
CA GLN A 106 20.49 -8.64 -7.99
C GLN A 106 20.57 -10.16 -7.82
N HIS A 107 19.70 -10.76 -6.99
CA HIS A 107 19.63 -12.20 -6.78
C HIS A 107 19.44 -12.96 -8.10
N ILE A 108 18.54 -12.50 -8.97
CA ILE A 108 18.31 -13.12 -10.28
C ILE A 108 19.52 -12.97 -11.20
N LYS A 109 20.19 -11.82 -11.21
CA LYS A 109 21.42 -11.60 -11.99
C LYS A 109 22.57 -12.52 -11.57
N GLU A 110 22.60 -12.91 -10.32
CA GLU A 110 23.57 -13.87 -9.76
C GLU A 110 23.18 -15.34 -10.02
N GLY A 111 22.11 -15.58 -10.77
CA GLY A 111 21.63 -16.91 -11.16
C GLY A 111 20.58 -17.50 -10.20
N GLY A 112 20.09 -16.72 -9.26
CA GLY A 112 18.98 -17.12 -8.38
C GLY A 112 17.63 -17.09 -9.10
N MET A 113 16.61 -17.69 -8.45
CA MET A 113 15.23 -17.70 -8.93
C MET A 113 14.28 -17.30 -7.80
N LEU A 114 13.21 -16.58 -8.16
CA LEU A 114 12.11 -16.24 -7.25
C LEU A 114 10.79 -16.92 -7.64
N ALA A 115 10.61 -17.22 -8.94
CA ALA A 115 9.42 -17.90 -9.42
C ALA A 115 9.31 -19.30 -8.79
N GLY A 116 8.19 -19.56 -8.10
CA GLY A 116 7.96 -20.83 -7.40
C GLY A 116 8.74 -21.02 -6.08
N ALA A 117 9.52 -20.03 -5.64
CA ALA A 117 10.21 -20.08 -4.37
C ALA A 117 9.22 -19.96 -3.19
N GLU A 118 9.43 -20.77 -2.16
CA GLU A 118 8.60 -20.72 -0.95
C GLU A 118 8.99 -19.52 -0.06
N PRO A 119 8.01 -18.86 0.61
CA PRO A 119 8.31 -17.79 1.56
C PRO A 119 9.38 -18.23 2.59
N GLY A 120 10.35 -17.35 2.83
CA GLY A 120 11.48 -17.59 3.71
C GLY A 120 12.64 -18.38 3.07
N SER A 121 12.51 -18.89 1.84
CA SER A 121 13.57 -19.64 1.17
C SER A 121 14.64 -18.77 0.53
N VAL A 122 14.33 -17.52 0.21
CA VAL A 122 15.27 -16.56 -0.37
C VAL A 122 15.29 -15.30 0.49
N VAL A 123 16.29 -15.20 1.35
CA VAL A 123 16.48 -14.04 2.25
C VAL A 123 17.77 -13.33 1.89
N VAL A 124 17.68 -12.05 1.52
CA VAL A 124 18.83 -11.22 1.15
C VAL A 124 18.78 -9.93 1.97
N GLN A 125 19.86 -9.60 2.66
CA GLN A 125 19.97 -8.41 3.53
C GLN A 125 18.80 -8.29 4.54
N GLY A 126 18.28 -9.43 5.03
CA GLY A 126 17.17 -9.50 5.97
C GLY A 126 15.77 -9.42 5.35
N GLU A 127 15.65 -9.21 4.04
CA GLU A 127 14.37 -9.20 3.32
C GLU A 127 14.04 -10.60 2.78
N ASP A 128 12.85 -11.11 3.08
CA ASP A 128 12.32 -12.34 2.47
C ASP A 128 11.79 -12.03 1.07
N LEU A 129 12.65 -12.20 0.08
CA LEU A 129 12.33 -11.90 -1.32
C LEU A 129 11.32 -12.87 -1.92
N ALA A 130 11.32 -14.14 -1.51
CA ALA A 130 10.33 -15.11 -1.97
C ALA A 130 8.93 -14.77 -1.43
N GLY A 131 8.84 -14.49 -0.14
CA GLY A 131 7.60 -14.03 0.50
C GLY A 131 7.10 -12.71 -0.07
N TRP A 132 8.01 -11.75 -0.31
CA TRP A 132 7.67 -10.47 -0.94
C TRP A 132 7.14 -10.68 -2.37
N GLY A 133 7.82 -11.46 -3.20
CA GLY A 133 7.39 -11.74 -4.58
C GLY A 133 6.00 -12.38 -4.64
N ARG A 134 5.74 -13.37 -3.77
CA ARG A 134 4.42 -14.00 -3.64
C ARG A 134 3.35 -12.99 -3.20
N ALA A 135 3.67 -12.07 -2.27
CA ALA A 135 2.75 -11.02 -1.85
C ALA A 135 2.41 -10.06 -2.99
N GLN A 136 3.38 -9.74 -3.88
CA GLN A 136 3.12 -8.93 -5.08
C GLN A 136 2.21 -9.66 -6.06
N GLN A 137 2.42 -10.96 -6.30
CA GLN A 137 1.54 -11.77 -7.15
C GLN A 137 0.10 -11.79 -6.63
N VAL A 138 -0.10 -11.98 -5.31
CA VAL A 138 -1.44 -11.94 -4.68
C VAL A 138 -2.10 -10.55 -4.79
N ALA A 139 -1.30 -9.49 -4.74
CA ALA A 139 -1.77 -8.11 -4.79
C ALA A 139 -1.71 -7.50 -6.21
N TRP A 140 -1.54 -8.31 -7.26
CA TRP A 140 -1.24 -7.88 -8.63
C TRP A 140 -2.13 -6.74 -9.13
N ASP A 141 -3.44 -6.86 -8.94
CA ASP A 141 -4.42 -5.88 -9.42
C ASP A 141 -4.36 -4.53 -8.66
N LYS A 142 -3.59 -4.45 -7.57
CA LYS A 142 -3.36 -3.21 -6.81
C LYS A 142 -2.07 -2.51 -7.18
N LEU A 143 -1.22 -3.17 -7.95
CA LEU A 143 0.04 -2.61 -8.42
C LEU A 143 -0.21 -1.63 -9.56
N VAL A 144 0.59 -0.57 -9.63
CA VAL A 144 0.56 0.31 -10.80
C VAL A 144 1.17 -0.39 -12.02
N PRO A 145 0.78 -0.03 -13.25
CA PRO A 145 1.24 -0.72 -14.47
C PRO A 145 2.76 -0.85 -14.59
N SER A 146 3.52 0.16 -14.13
CA SER A 146 4.98 0.11 -14.14
C SER A 146 5.57 -0.90 -13.15
N GLN A 147 4.91 -1.16 -12.02
CA GLN A 147 5.31 -2.21 -11.08
C GLN A 147 4.99 -3.60 -11.66
N GLN A 148 3.82 -3.78 -12.23
CA GLN A 148 3.45 -5.04 -12.90
C GLN A 148 4.44 -5.37 -14.00
N TRP A 149 4.74 -4.41 -14.87
CA TRP A 149 5.73 -4.57 -15.93
C TRP A 149 7.12 -4.96 -15.38
N ALA A 150 7.58 -4.29 -14.32
CA ALA A 150 8.88 -4.57 -13.71
C ALA A 150 8.94 -5.98 -13.08
N LEU A 151 7.87 -6.43 -12.43
CA LEU A 151 7.80 -7.78 -11.85
C LEU A 151 7.83 -8.85 -12.96
N GLU A 152 7.04 -8.65 -14.00
CA GLU A 152 6.91 -9.62 -15.10
C GLU A 152 8.18 -9.68 -15.96
N HIS A 153 8.66 -8.53 -16.46
CA HIS A 153 9.72 -8.49 -17.48
C HIS A 153 11.13 -8.47 -16.88
N VAL A 154 11.30 -8.04 -15.63
CA VAL A 154 12.61 -7.96 -14.99
C VAL A 154 12.84 -9.11 -14.01
N LEU A 155 11.80 -9.48 -13.23
CA LEU A 155 11.93 -10.54 -12.23
C LEU A 155 11.30 -11.88 -12.66
N GLY A 156 10.60 -11.95 -13.78
CA GLY A 156 9.92 -13.16 -14.24
C GLY A 156 8.77 -13.60 -13.33
N LEU A 157 8.18 -12.67 -12.56
CA LEU A 157 7.06 -12.94 -11.69
C LEU A 157 5.75 -12.61 -12.41
N GLU A 158 5.05 -13.62 -12.86
CA GLU A 158 3.76 -13.49 -13.55
C GLU A 158 2.59 -13.36 -12.55
N PRO A 159 1.47 -12.72 -12.97
CA PRO A 159 0.25 -12.73 -12.18
C PRO A 159 -0.24 -14.17 -11.97
N PRO A 160 -0.86 -14.48 -10.83
CA PRO A 160 -1.43 -15.80 -10.61
C PRO A 160 -2.53 -16.09 -11.63
N ALA A 161 -2.63 -17.35 -12.06
CA ALA A 161 -3.73 -17.78 -12.92
C ALA A 161 -5.08 -17.37 -12.32
N PRO A 162 -6.10 -17.05 -13.13
CA PRO A 162 -7.41 -16.59 -12.63
C PRO A 162 -7.99 -17.48 -11.53
N GLU A 163 -7.79 -18.80 -11.66
CA GLU A 163 -8.29 -19.80 -10.69
C GLU A 163 -7.51 -19.75 -9.35
N GLN A 164 -6.29 -19.21 -9.34
CA GLN A 164 -5.44 -19.12 -8.16
C GLN A 164 -5.52 -17.74 -7.48
N ARG A 165 -6.22 -16.79 -8.10
CA ARG A 165 -6.41 -15.48 -7.49
C ARG A 165 -7.30 -15.60 -6.27
N PRO A 166 -6.90 -15.07 -5.10
CA PRO A 166 -7.80 -15.03 -3.96
C PRO A 166 -9.06 -14.26 -4.38
N ALA A 167 -10.23 -14.80 -4.07
CA ALA A 167 -11.48 -14.12 -4.30
C ALA A 167 -11.38 -12.67 -3.78
N ALA A 168 -11.78 -11.72 -4.61
CA ALA A 168 -11.74 -10.30 -4.26
C ALA A 168 -12.39 -10.10 -2.89
N LYS A 169 -11.70 -9.44 -1.95
CA LYS A 169 -12.29 -9.17 -0.64
C LYS A 169 -13.53 -8.34 -0.85
N VAL A 170 -14.68 -8.90 -0.41
CA VAL A 170 -15.97 -8.21 -0.46
C VAL A 170 -15.81 -6.87 0.24
N THR A 171 -16.01 -5.78 -0.48
CA THR A 171 -15.91 -4.42 0.04
C THR A 171 -16.97 -4.16 1.10
N HIS A 172 -16.79 -3.12 1.92
CA HIS A 172 -17.80 -2.73 2.91
C HIS A 172 -19.12 -2.38 2.23
N ALA A 173 -19.09 -1.71 1.09
CA ALA A 173 -20.26 -1.35 0.29
C ALA A 173 -21.00 -2.59 -0.25
N GLU A 174 -20.27 -3.58 -0.77
CA GLU A 174 -20.85 -4.84 -1.22
C GLU A 174 -21.46 -5.66 -0.08
N LYS A 175 -20.80 -5.69 1.10
CA LYS A 175 -21.37 -6.32 2.29
C LYS A 175 -22.67 -5.64 2.71
N GLU A 176 -22.68 -4.32 2.68
CA GLU A 176 -23.88 -3.55 3.00
C GLU A 176 -25.02 -3.82 2.01
N ALA A 177 -24.71 -3.79 0.71
CA ALA A 177 -25.66 -4.11 -0.34
C ALA A 177 -26.25 -5.51 -0.17
N ARG A 178 -25.42 -6.53 0.13
CA ARG A 178 -25.86 -7.90 0.41
C ARG A 178 -26.74 -7.97 1.66
N ASN A 179 -26.40 -7.26 2.73
CA ASN A 179 -27.21 -7.21 3.95
C ASN A 179 -28.59 -6.57 3.71
N LEU A 180 -28.65 -5.49 2.92
CA LEU A 180 -29.91 -4.83 2.57
C LEU A 180 -30.76 -5.69 1.62
N ALA A 181 -30.13 -6.39 0.65
CA ALA A 181 -30.83 -7.35 -0.22
C ALA A 181 -31.40 -8.52 0.60
N ALA A 182 -30.68 -9.06 1.55
CA ALA A 182 -31.15 -10.10 2.46
C ALA A 182 -32.34 -9.62 3.31
N ALA A 183 -32.29 -8.37 3.79
CA ALA A 183 -33.39 -7.77 4.53
C ALA A 183 -34.64 -7.59 3.66
N ALA A 184 -34.49 -7.20 2.40
CA ALA A 184 -35.57 -7.08 1.44
C ALA A 184 -36.21 -8.46 1.12
N GLN A 185 -35.37 -9.47 0.82
CA GLN A 185 -35.84 -10.85 0.56
C GLN A 185 -36.59 -11.44 1.75
N PHE A 186 -36.08 -11.25 2.96
CA PHE A 186 -36.72 -11.71 4.19
C PHE A 186 -38.09 -11.03 4.37
N ARG A 187 -38.15 -9.69 4.18
CA ARG A 187 -39.43 -8.96 4.28
C ARG A 187 -40.46 -9.40 3.24
N GLU A 188 -40.04 -9.63 2.03
CA GLU A 188 -40.93 -10.11 0.94
C GLU A 188 -41.54 -11.44 1.32
N ARG A 189 -40.77 -12.36 1.91
CA ARG A 189 -41.22 -13.67 2.34
C ARG A 189 -42.07 -13.62 3.62
N GLU A 190 -41.67 -12.88 4.64
CA GLU A 190 -42.25 -12.89 6.00
C GLU A 190 -43.21 -11.70 6.27
N GLY A 191 -43.24 -10.71 5.38
CA GLY A 191 -44.07 -9.50 5.54
C GLY A 191 -43.57 -8.50 6.58
N ASN A 192 -42.49 -8.78 7.28
CA ASN A 192 -41.91 -7.94 8.33
C ASN A 192 -40.41 -8.17 8.49
N LEU A 193 -39.73 -7.33 9.32
CA LEU A 193 -38.30 -7.47 9.65
C LEU A 193 -38.05 -7.91 11.12
N ASN A 194 -38.90 -8.79 11.64
CA ASN A 194 -38.69 -9.40 12.96
C ASN A 194 -37.76 -10.62 12.83
N VAL A 195 -36.48 -10.33 12.51
CA VAL A 195 -35.49 -11.36 12.20
C VAL A 195 -34.91 -11.92 13.50
N PRO A 196 -34.97 -13.24 13.74
CA PRO A 196 -34.28 -13.86 14.87
C PRO A 196 -32.74 -13.59 14.81
N ARG A 197 -32.12 -13.33 15.96
CA ARG A 197 -30.70 -12.92 16.02
C ARG A 197 -29.73 -13.89 15.32
N LYS A 198 -30.04 -15.19 15.32
CA LYS A 198 -29.21 -16.24 14.71
C LYS A 198 -29.58 -16.54 13.27
N HIS A 199 -30.57 -15.84 12.72
CA HIS A 199 -31.08 -16.10 11.37
C HIS A 199 -30.01 -15.75 10.30
N LYS A 200 -29.84 -16.66 9.35
CA LYS A 200 -29.00 -16.49 8.18
C LYS A 200 -29.92 -16.56 6.93
N GLU A 201 -29.72 -15.65 6.03
CA GLU A 201 -30.46 -15.57 4.78
C GLU A 201 -29.55 -15.95 3.62
N THR A 202 -30.01 -16.79 2.71
CA THR A 202 -29.27 -17.20 1.52
C THR A 202 -29.67 -16.32 0.34
N LEU A 203 -28.74 -15.60 -0.23
CA LEU A 203 -28.93 -14.80 -1.43
C LEU A 203 -28.35 -15.51 -2.65
N LEU A 204 -29.07 -15.46 -3.77
CA LEU A 204 -28.54 -15.79 -5.09
C LEU A 204 -27.96 -14.50 -5.71
N LEU A 205 -26.69 -14.51 -6.04
CA LEU A 205 -26.00 -13.38 -6.68
C LEU A 205 -26.21 -13.42 -8.21
N ALA A 206 -25.95 -12.29 -8.87
CA ALA A 206 -26.12 -12.14 -10.31
C ALA A 206 -25.24 -13.10 -11.15
N ASP A 207 -24.13 -13.56 -10.59
CA ASP A 207 -23.22 -14.55 -11.18
C ASP A 207 -23.67 -16.01 -11.00
N GLY A 208 -24.85 -16.24 -10.39
CA GLY A 208 -25.39 -17.58 -10.10
C GLY A 208 -24.84 -18.21 -8.83
N THR A 209 -23.93 -17.57 -8.12
CA THR A 209 -23.41 -18.07 -6.83
C THR A 209 -24.38 -17.75 -5.69
N THR A 210 -24.37 -18.59 -4.63
CA THR A 210 -25.15 -18.33 -3.42
C THR A 210 -24.25 -17.84 -2.29
N VAL A 211 -24.71 -16.87 -1.52
CA VAL A 211 -24.01 -16.36 -0.33
C VAL A 211 -24.94 -16.37 0.88
N GLU A 212 -24.39 -16.82 2.00
CA GLU A 212 -25.10 -16.81 3.27
C GLU A 212 -24.82 -15.50 4.03
N VAL A 213 -25.86 -14.77 4.37
CA VAL A 213 -25.80 -13.48 5.07
C VAL A 213 -26.34 -13.64 6.49
N SER A 214 -25.58 -13.25 7.51
CA SER A 214 -26.01 -13.26 8.90
C SER A 214 -27.00 -12.12 9.20
N LEU A 215 -28.19 -12.20 8.61
CA LEU A 215 -29.19 -11.14 8.62
C LEU A 215 -29.64 -10.78 10.04
N GLY A 216 -29.87 -11.78 10.91
CA GLY A 216 -30.28 -11.52 12.28
C GLY A 216 -29.28 -10.69 13.08
N LEU A 217 -27.99 -10.94 12.89
CA LEU A 217 -26.91 -10.16 13.53
C LEU A 217 -26.85 -8.74 12.95
N PHE A 218 -26.99 -8.59 11.64
CA PHE A 218 -27.00 -7.28 10.98
C PHE A 218 -28.16 -6.40 11.50
N ILE A 219 -29.38 -6.91 11.57
CA ILE A 219 -30.55 -6.19 12.07
C ILE A 219 -30.37 -5.84 13.55
N ALA A 220 -29.92 -6.78 14.40
CA ALA A 220 -29.67 -6.53 15.82
C ALA A 220 -28.63 -5.43 16.03
N ASN A 221 -27.50 -5.49 15.31
CA ASN A 221 -26.45 -4.47 15.38
C ASN A 221 -26.91 -3.10 14.86
N SER A 222 -27.73 -3.06 13.80
CA SER A 222 -28.29 -1.82 13.28
C SER A 222 -29.23 -1.16 14.30
N ARG A 223 -30.04 -1.93 15.03
CA ARG A 223 -30.88 -1.41 16.12
C ARG A 223 -30.05 -0.84 17.25
N SER A 224 -29.09 -1.60 17.77
CA SER A 224 -28.25 -1.16 18.91
C SER A 224 -27.38 0.04 18.62
N ARG A 225 -27.05 0.27 17.34
CA ARG A 225 -26.19 1.39 16.89
C ARG A 225 -26.94 2.44 16.08
N ARG A 226 -28.25 2.61 16.30
CA ARG A 226 -29.08 3.53 15.53
C ARG A 226 -28.51 4.94 15.39
N ALA A 227 -27.89 5.46 16.45
CA ALA A 227 -27.28 6.81 16.45
C ALA A 227 -26.01 6.92 15.59
N ASP A 228 -25.30 5.80 15.38
CA ASP A 228 -23.98 5.76 14.75
C ASP A 228 -24.00 5.25 13.28
N ILE A 229 -25.16 4.76 12.81
CA ILE A 229 -25.25 4.27 11.44
C ILE A 229 -25.51 5.41 10.43
N PRO A 230 -25.00 5.31 9.18
CA PRO A 230 -25.28 6.28 8.13
C PRO A 230 -26.78 6.50 7.94
N ALA A 231 -27.19 7.77 7.79
CA ALA A 231 -28.59 8.15 7.59
C ALA A 231 -29.28 7.39 6.45
N GLU A 232 -28.58 7.20 5.34
CA GLU A 232 -29.06 6.45 4.18
C GLU A 232 -29.41 4.98 4.53
N ARG A 233 -28.55 4.32 5.31
CA ARG A 233 -28.82 2.94 5.80
C ARG A 233 -30.02 2.91 6.73
N ALA A 234 -30.13 3.87 7.65
CA ALA A 234 -31.24 3.98 8.58
C ALA A 234 -32.57 4.17 7.79
N GLN A 235 -32.57 5.04 6.78
CA GLN A 235 -33.70 5.28 5.91
C GLN A 235 -34.13 4.01 5.17
N ARG A 236 -33.21 3.33 4.50
CA ARG A 236 -33.49 2.08 3.75
C ARG A 236 -34.08 0.98 4.64
N LEU A 237 -33.52 0.82 5.86
CA LEU A 237 -34.06 -0.16 6.82
C LEU A 237 -35.45 0.23 7.32
N THR A 238 -35.74 1.53 7.49
CA THR A 238 -37.07 2.02 7.84
C THR A 238 -38.07 1.76 6.73
N GLU A 239 -37.72 2.01 5.47
CA GLU A 239 -38.53 1.71 4.29
C GLU A 239 -38.84 0.20 4.16
N LEU A 240 -37.88 -0.64 4.57
CA LEU A 240 -38.06 -2.10 4.69
C LEU A 240 -38.90 -2.50 5.92
N GLY A 241 -39.44 -1.56 6.69
CA GLY A 241 -40.32 -1.83 7.84
C GLY A 241 -39.61 -2.20 9.11
N MET A 242 -38.32 -1.80 9.27
CA MET A 242 -37.60 -2.02 10.48
C MET A 242 -38.17 -1.19 11.64
N ARG A 243 -38.46 -1.84 12.77
CA ARG A 243 -38.81 -1.19 14.04
C ARG A 243 -37.53 -0.92 14.83
N TRP A 244 -37.38 0.31 15.27
CA TRP A 244 -36.16 0.79 15.96
C TRP A 244 -36.24 0.71 17.48
N GLU A 245 -37.31 0.19 18.01
CA GLU A 245 -37.53 -0.04 19.44
C GLU A 245 -37.05 -1.43 19.87
#